data_cba779e896969ab48059c9ba9a963086
#
_entry.id   cba779e896969ab48059c9ba9a963086
#
_cell.length_a   1.000
_cell.length_b   1.000
_cell.length_c   1.000
_cell.angle_alpha   90.00
_cell.angle_beta   90.00
_cell.angle_gamma   90.00
#
_symmetry.space_group_name_H-M   'P 1'
#
loop_
_entity.id
_entity.type
_entity.pdbx_description
1 polymer ?
#
loop_
_entity_poly.entity_id
_entity_poly.type
_entity_poly.pdbx_seq_one_letter_code
_entity_poly.pdbx_strand_id
1 'polypeptide(L)'
;LHEVVHSSRDARRKQTLPKLSSAERDTLIKKFHPDHREAAYRPVAFGPNEGELTVRELASVLEGDSPIVEDLPLDPDYIVDVLVIGGGGAGCVAALHAHTEGAKVLLATKLRLADSNSVMAQGGMQIAVAPNDSPVQHFLDTLKGGHMKNDHDLLKTMVEEGPSIAKWLIELGVLFDRDPGGNLHVKKGGGSTKERLLTCSDYTGLEIMRVLKDEVLNQKIQLLEFAAAVELLSDERGACAGAVLRDLDNKRYVVVAAKAVILATGGIGRLHIQGFPTSNHYGATGDGLALAYRIGARLTQMDTFQYHPSGGAYPEQLAGQLVTEGIRSEGGHLVNVNGQRFVNELDTRDVVASSIIRE
;
A
#
# COMPACT_ATOMS: atom_id res chain seq x y z
N LEU A 1 17.29 -27.68 -13.62
CA LEU A 1 16.76 -27.03 -12.42
C LEU A 1 15.68 -27.87 -11.75
N HIS A 2 14.65 -28.34 -12.46
CA HIS A 2 13.55 -29.15 -11.90
C HIS A 2 14.07 -30.40 -11.16
N GLU A 3 14.97 -31.16 -11.75
CA GLU A 3 15.59 -32.33 -11.13
C GLU A 3 16.38 -31.99 -9.86
N VAL A 4 17.15 -30.92 -9.89
CA VAL A 4 17.93 -30.43 -8.73
C VAL A 4 17.00 -30.00 -7.58
N VAL A 5 15.94 -29.27 -7.90
CA VAL A 5 14.93 -28.85 -6.93
C VAL A 5 14.19 -30.04 -6.34
N HIS A 6 13.87 -31.04 -7.16
CA HIS A 6 13.19 -32.24 -6.70
C HIS A 6 14.08 -33.12 -5.80
N SER A 7 15.31 -33.41 -6.22
CA SER A 7 16.23 -34.28 -5.47
C SER A 7 16.66 -33.70 -4.13
N SER A 8 16.75 -32.37 -3.99
CA SER A 8 17.14 -31.69 -2.74
C SER A 8 15.94 -31.42 -1.78
N ARG A 9 14.72 -31.78 -2.14
CA ARG A 9 13.49 -31.46 -1.39
C ARG A 9 13.50 -31.93 0.06
N ASP A 10 13.85 -33.19 0.28
CA ASP A 10 13.80 -33.78 1.63
C ASP A 10 14.87 -33.20 2.57
N ALA A 11 16.04 -32.86 2.04
CA ALA A 11 17.09 -32.16 2.78
C ALA A 11 16.64 -30.75 3.18
N ARG A 12 16.04 -30.01 2.24
CA ARG A 12 15.55 -28.64 2.50
C ARG A 12 14.42 -28.61 3.54
N ARG A 13 13.52 -29.59 3.55
CA ARG A 13 12.42 -29.66 4.53
C ARG A 13 12.92 -29.80 5.98
N LYS A 14 14.09 -30.40 6.15
CA LYS A 14 14.72 -30.58 7.47
C LYS A 14 15.60 -29.40 7.87
N GLN A 15 15.89 -28.50 6.94
CA GLN A 15 16.78 -27.36 7.18
C GLN A 15 16.02 -26.20 7.84
N THR A 16 16.51 -25.74 8.98
CA THR A 16 16.05 -24.49 9.61
C THR A 16 17.10 -23.41 9.37
N LEU A 17 16.69 -22.31 8.75
CA LEU A 17 17.53 -21.15 8.57
C LEU A 17 17.18 -20.11 9.65
N PRO A 18 18.18 -19.61 10.41
CA PRO A 18 17.95 -18.57 11.41
C PRO A 18 17.57 -17.24 10.73
N LYS A 19 16.89 -16.38 11.47
CA LYS A 19 16.76 -14.97 11.08
C LYS A 19 18.11 -14.29 11.25
N LEU A 20 18.40 -13.32 10.39
CA LEU A 20 19.62 -12.53 10.47
C LEU A 20 19.65 -11.66 11.74
N SER A 21 20.83 -11.51 12.34
CA SER A 21 21.08 -10.47 13.34
C SER A 21 20.94 -9.07 12.72
N SER A 22 20.73 -8.05 13.54
CA SER A 22 20.61 -6.66 13.04
C SER A 22 21.85 -6.24 12.21
N ALA A 23 23.05 -6.58 12.64
CA ALA A 23 24.29 -6.22 11.92
C ALA A 23 24.42 -6.94 10.56
N GLU A 24 24.06 -8.23 10.49
CA GLU A 24 24.04 -8.98 9.23
C GLU A 24 22.98 -8.45 8.27
N ARG A 25 21.79 -8.13 8.79
CA ARG A 25 20.70 -7.52 8.03
C ARG A 25 21.13 -6.18 7.44
N ASP A 26 21.67 -5.27 8.24
CA ASP A 26 22.08 -3.94 7.81
C ASP A 26 23.18 -4.02 6.74
N THR A 27 24.12 -4.96 6.89
CA THR A 27 25.16 -5.24 5.90
C THR A 27 24.56 -5.75 4.58
N LEU A 28 23.62 -6.68 4.65
CA LEU A 28 22.95 -7.26 3.48
C LEU A 28 22.17 -6.18 2.73
N ILE A 29 21.34 -5.42 3.44
CA ILE A 29 20.49 -4.37 2.85
C ILE A 29 21.35 -3.29 2.21
N LYS A 30 22.34 -2.77 2.93
CA LYS A 30 23.26 -1.74 2.41
C LYS A 30 23.96 -2.17 1.12
N LYS A 31 24.27 -3.45 0.99
CA LYS A 31 25.02 -3.95 -0.17
C LYS A 31 24.14 -4.33 -1.37
N PHE A 32 22.94 -4.81 -1.13
CA PHE A 32 22.12 -5.44 -2.17
C PHE A 32 20.77 -4.79 -2.41
N HIS A 33 20.22 -4.04 -1.42
CA HIS A 33 18.93 -3.36 -1.63
C HIS A 33 19.09 -2.22 -2.65
N PRO A 34 18.21 -2.12 -3.65
CA PRO A 34 18.36 -1.16 -4.75
C PRO A 34 18.41 0.30 -4.28
N ASP A 35 17.68 0.63 -3.23
CA ASP A 35 17.58 1.99 -2.71
C ASP A 35 18.84 2.45 -1.96
N HIS A 36 19.78 1.56 -1.67
CA HIS A 36 21.08 1.94 -1.12
C HIS A 36 22.13 2.31 -2.16
N ARG A 37 21.74 2.38 -3.44
CA ARG A 37 22.61 2.91 -4.50
C ARG A 37 22.59 4.45 -4.44
N GLU A 38 23.76 5.07 -4.50
CA GLU A 38 23.90 6.54 -4.45
C GLU A 38 23.03 7.26 -5.50
N ALA A 39 22.92 6.68 -6.69
CA ALA A 39 22.09 7.21 -7.77
C ALA A 39 20.58 7.11 -7.54
N ALA A 40 20.10 6.39 -6.52
CA ALA A 40 18.67 6.24 -6.25
C ALA A 40 18.03 7.50 -5.65
N TYR A 41 18.84 8.35 -4.99
CA TYR A 41 18.37 9.52 -4.25
C TYR A 41 18.88 10.82 -4.86
N ARG A 42 18.11 11.89 -4.63
CA ARG A 42 18.53 13.27 -4.80
C ARG A 42 17.78 14.20 -3.83
N PRO A 43 18.32 15.40 -3.55
CA PRO A 43 17.56 16.40 -2.79
C PRO A 43 16.38 16.92 -3.62
N VAL A 44 15.31 17.30 -2.92
CA VAL A 44 14.18 18.07 -3.48
C VAL A 44 14.66 19.49 -3.72
N ALA A 45 14.38 20.05 -4.89
CA ALA A 45 14.95 21.33 -5.32
C ALA A 45 14.24 22.56 -4.73
N PHE A 46 12.95 22.45 -4.39
CA PHE A 46 12.16 23.56 -3.85
C PHE A 46 10.92 23.08 -3.10
N GLY A 47 10.28 23.97 -2.34
CA GLY A 47 9.03 23.71 -1.63
C GLY A 47 9.23 23.28 -0.16
N PRO A 48 8.19 22.73 0.49
CA PRO A 48 8.21 22.42 1.93
C PRO A 48 9.31 21.45 2.39
N ASN A 49 9.83 20.63 1.48
CA ASN A 49 10.90 19.66 1.74
C ASN A 49 12.21 20.01 1.00
N GLU A 50 12.44 21.27 0.65
CA GLU A 50 13.67 21.68 -0.04
C GLU A 50 14.92 21.17 0.68
N GLY A 51 15.85 20.57 -0.06
CA GLY A 51 17.10 20.02 0.44
C GLY A 51 17.00 18.64 1.09
N GLU A 52 15.80 18.12 1.36
CA GLU A 52 15.64 16.78 1.91
C GLU A 52 15.85 15.70 0.81
N LEU A 53 16.53 14.62 1.19
CA LEU A 53 16.77 13.50 0.26
C LEU A 53 15.51 12.66 0.09
N THR A 54 15.19 12.37 -1.17
CA THR A 54 14.15 11.40 -1.53
C THR A 54 14.55 10.63 -2.79
N VAL A 55 13.82 9.57 -3.11
CA VAL A 55 14.06 8.86 -4.37
C VAL A 55 13.82 9.78 -5.57
N ARG A 56 14.63 9.61 -6.61
CA ARG A 56 14.64 10.52 -7.79
C ARG A 56 13.27 10.68 -8.42
N GLU A 57 12.53 9.59 -8.53
CA GLU A 57 11.21 9.56 -9.16
C GLU A 57 10.21 10.41 -8.35
N LEU A 58 10.24 10.30 -7.02
CA LEU A 58 9.38 11.13 -6.16
C LEU A 58 9.77 12.60 -6.26
N ALA A 59 11.07 12.93 -6.16
CA ALA A 59 11.51 14.31 -6.32
C ALA A 59 11.01 14.91 -7.65
N SER A 60 11.09 14.15 -8.76
CA SER A 60 10.62 14.62 -10.07
C SER A 60 9.09 14.83 -10.12
N VAL A 61 8.33 14.01 -9.40
CA VAL A 61 6.86 14.16 -9.29
C VAL A 61 6.49 15.39 -8.46
N LEU A 62 7.21 15.64 -7.35
CA LEU A 62 6.95 16.78 -6.46
C LEU A 62 7.29 18.12 -7.13
N GLU A 63 8.34 18.13 -7.95
CA GLU A 63 8.83 19.32 -8.66
C GLU A 63 8.11 19.56 -10.01
N GLY A 64 7.20 18.69 -10.39
CA GLY A 64 6.43 18.82 -11.63
C GLY A 64 5.42 19.98 -11.55
N ASP A 65 5.26 20.68 -12.67
CA ASP A 65 4.29 21.75 -12.81
C ASP A 65 2.84 21.24 -12.75
N SER A 66 1.89 22.15 -12.49
CA SER A 66 0.47 21.86 -12.64
C SER A 66 0.15 21.48 -14.09
N PRO A 67 -0.64 20.42 -14.32
CA PRO A 67 -1.09 20.08 -15.68
C PRO A 67 -2.16 21.03 -16.23
N ILE A 68 -2.62 22.00 -15.43
CA ILE A 68 -3.58 23.03 -15.87
C ILE A 68 -2.78 24.17 -16.49
N VAL A 69 -2.90 24.33 -17.80
CA VAL A 69 -2.15 25.33 -18.59
C VAL A 69 -3.02 26.52 -19.03
N GLU A 70 -4.31 26.49 -18.70
CA GLU A 70 -5.30 27.48 -19.14
C GLU A 70 -5.90 28.21 -17.94
N ASP A 71 -6.38 29.42 -18.15
CA ASP A 71 -7.23 30.12 -17.18
C ASP A 71 -8.56 29.38 -17.06
N LEU A 72 -8.67 28.57 -16.00
CA LEU A 72 -9.85 27.74 -15.76
C LEU A 72 -10.86 28.53 -14.91
N PRO A 73 -12.12 28.66 -15.35
CA PRO A 73 -13.18 29.15 -14.47
C PRO A 73 -13.32 28.22 -13.26
N LEU A 74 -13.33 28.80 -12.05
CA LEU A 74 -13.42 28.03 -10.80
C LEU A 74 -14.86 27.96 -10.26
N ASP A 75 -15.87 28.20 -11.09
CA ASP A 75 -17.26 27.96 -10.71
C ASP A 75 -17.45 26.45 -10.44
N PRO A 76 -17.91 26.05 -9.24
CA PRO A 76 -17.95 24.64 -8.88
C PRO A 76 -19.06 23.89 -9.58
N ASP A 77 -18.72 22.78 -10.25
CA ASP A 77 -19.69 21.80 -10.77
C ASP A 77 -20.34 21.02 -9.61
N TYR A 78 -19.60 20.83 -8.52
CA TYR A 78 -20.06 20.14 -7.31
C TYR A 78 -19.72 20.93 -6.05
N ILE A 79 -20.67 20.97 -5.11
CA ILE A 79 -20.48 21.53 -3.78
C ILE A 79 -20.82 20.42 -2.77
N VAL A 80 -19.83 20.02 -1.96
CA VAL A 80 -19.94 18.90 -1.02
C VAL A 80 -19.32 19.25 0.36
N ASP A 81 -19.64 18.45 1.37
CA ASP A 81 -18.97 18.57 2.67
C ASP A 81 -17.60 17.94 2.62
N VAL A 82 -17.51 16.73 2.07
CA VAL A 82 -16.27 15.96 1.98
C VAL A 82 -16.04 15.48 0.55
N LEU A 83 -14.89 15.86 -0.02
CA LEU A 83 -14.37 15.26 -1.24
C LEU A 83 -13.33 14.19 -0.86
N VAL A 84 -13.57 12.94 -1.26
CA VAL A 84 -12.60 11.85 -1.12
C VAL A 84 -11.95 11.59 -2.47
N ILE A 85 -10.63 11.64 -2.55
CA ILE A 85 -9.86 11.40 -3.78
C ILE A 85 -9.12 10.07 -3.67
N GLY A 86 -9.58 9.07 -4.41
CA GLY A 86 -9.06 7.71 -4.47
C GLY A 86 -10.09 6.65 -4.08
N GLY A 87 -10.33 5.69 -4.99
CA GLY A 87 -11.33 4.62 -4.86
C GLY A 87 -10.78 3.29 -4.32
N GLY A 88 -9.65 3.31 -3.63
CA GLY A 88 -9.09 2.14 -2.92
C GLY A 88 -9.69 1.94 -1.53
N GLY A 89 -9.15 0.99 -0.75
CA GLY A 89 -9.66 0.66 0.58
C GLY A 89 -9.81 1.88 1.50
N ALA A 90 -8.77 2.71 1.63
CA ALA A 90 -8.80 3.90 2.46
C ALA A 90 -9.87 4.91 2.03
N GLY A 91 -10.02 5.13 0.72
CA GLY A 91 -11.03 6.06 0.21
C GLY A 91 -12.46 5.56 0.38
N CYS A 92 -12.72 4.28 0.13
CA CYS A 92 -14.03 3.69 0.39
C CYS A 92 -14.42 3.78 1.88
N VAL A 93 -13.49 3.44 2.78
CA VAL A 93 -13.72 3.55 4.23
C VAL A 93 -13.99 4.98 4.65
N ALA A 94 -13.16 5.94 4.19
CA ALA A 94 -13.36 7.36 4.49
C ALA A 94 -14.71 7.88 3.98
N ALA A 95 -15.10 7.50 2.76
CA ALA A 95 -16.38 7.91 2.18
C ALA A 95 -17.57 7.33 2.95
N LEU A 96 -17.52 6.05 3.33
CA LEU A 96 -18.57 5.39 4.12
C LEU A 96 -18.73 6.03 5.49
N HIS A 97 -17.64 6.26 6.22
CA HIS A 97 -17.70 6.89 7.53
C HIS A 97 -18.19 8.33 7.46
N ALA A 98 -17.68 9.13 6.55
CA ALA A 98 -18.16 10.51 6.38
C ALA A 98 -19.66 10.56 6.02
N HIS A 99 -20.12 9.64 5.16
CA HIS A 99 -21.54 9.53 4.81
C HIS A 99 -22.41 9.11 6.00
N THR A 100 -21.94 8.15 6.81
CA THR A 100 -22.64 7.70 8.02
C THR A 100 -22.83 8.82 9.05
N GLU A 101 -21.85 9.73 9.14
CA GLU A 101 -21.92 10.94 9.96
C GLU A 101 -22.80 12.06 9.36
N GLY A 102 -23.48 11.80 8.24
CA GLY A 102 -24.41 12.71 7.59
C GLY A 102 -23.77 13.74 6.64
N ALA A 103 -22.49 13.60 6.32
CA ALA A 103 -21.84 14.50 5.37
C ALA A 103 -22.30 14.22 3.92
N LYS A 104 -22.42 15.29 3.12
CA LYS A 104 -22.57 15.17 1.67
C LYS A 104 -21.20 14.82 1.07
N VAL A 105 -21.01 13.58 0.64
CA VAL A 105 -19.73 13.04 0.17
C VAL A 105 -19.72 12.92 -1.34
N LEU A 106 -18.58 13.29 -1.97
CA LEU A 106 -18.23 12.94 -3.33
C LEU A 106 -16.96 12.09 -3.29
N LEU A 107 -17.00 10.88 -3.82
CA LEU A 107 -15.84 10.02 -4.03
C LEU A 107 -15.39 10.13 -5.50
N ALA A 108 -14.19 10.65 -5.72
CA ALA A 108 -13.59 10.75 -7.05
C ALA A 108 -12.42 9.76 -7.18
N THR A 109 -12.36 9.05 -8.29
CA THR A 109 -11.27 8.11 -8.57
C THR A 109 -10.79 8.22 -10.02
N LYS A 110 -9.47 8.17 -10.19
CA LYS A 110 -8.80 8.22 -11.51
C LYS A 110 -9.19 7.04 -12.41
N LEU A 111 -9.55 5.91 -11.82
CA LEU A 111 -9.93 4.68 -12.48
C LEU A 111 -11.34 4.27 -12.04
N ARG A 112 -11.70 3.00 -12.19
CA ARG A 112 -12.96 2.49 -11.62
C ARG A 112 -12.88 2.39 -10.11
N LEU A 113 -14.01 2.45 -9.45
CA LEU A 113 -14.11 2.18 -8.02
C LEU A 113 -13.55 0.77 -7.72
N ALA A 114 -12.69 0.70 -6.72
CA ALA A 114 -11.92 -0.48 -6.31
C ALA A 114 -10.67 -0.80 -7.17
N ASP A 115 -10.49 -0.25 -8.36
CA ASP A 115 -9.26 -0.47 -9.15
C ASP A 115 -8.08 0.19 -8.44
N SER A 116 -7.33 -0.61 -7.65
CA SER A 116 -6.28 -0.11 -6.74
C SER A 116 -5.34 -1.23 -6.30
N ASN A 117 -4.25 -0.89 -5.62
CA ASN A 117 -3.41 -1.89 -4.96
C ASN A 117 -4.18 -2.68 -3.88
N SER A 118 -5.22 -2.10 -3.28
CA SER A 118 -6.03 -2.80 -2.28
C SER A 118 -6.70 -4.05 -2.85
N VAL A 119 -7.28 -3.99 -4.06
CA VAL A 119 -7.92 -5.16 -4.69
C VAL A 119 -6.92 -6.24 -5.08
N MET A 120 -5.67 -5.87 -5.32
CA MET A 120 -4.60 -6.79 -5.72
C MET A 120 -3.93 -7.49 -4.53
N ALA A 121 -4.22 -7.07 -3.30
CA ALA A 121 -3.61 -7.65 -2.11
C ALA A 121 -4.09 -9.09 -1.91
N GLN A 122 -3.14 -10.03 -1.86
CA GLN A 122 -3.42 -11.47 -1.75
C GLN A 122 -3.35 -11.92 -0.28
N GLY A 123 -2.19 -11.83 0.32
CA GLY A 123 -1.79 -12.50 1.57
C GLY A 123 -2.71 -12.31 2.78
N GLY A 124 -3.24 -11.13 3.03
CA GLY A 124 -4.11 -10.87 4.19
C GLY A 124 -3.78 -9.60 4.97
N MET A 125 -4.55 -9.37 6.04
CA MET A 125 -4.34 -8.28 7.00
C MET A 125 -3.81 -8.81 8.32
N GLN A 126 -2.74 -8.19 8.85
CA GLN A 126 -2.27 -8.50 10.20
C GLN A 126 -3.10 -7.75 11.23
N ILE A 127 -3.85 -8.46 12.06
CA ILE A 127 -4.68 -7.90 13.12
C ILE A 127 -4.65 -8.83 14.34
N ALA A 128 -4.43 -8.27 15.53
CA ALA A 128 -4.34 -9.01 16.78
C ALA A 128 -5.73 -9.39 17.30
N VAL A 129 -6.36 -10.41 16.71
CA VAL A 129 -7.68 -10.93 17.10
C VAL A 129 -7.60 -12.29 17.80
N ALA A 130 -6.45 -12.96 17.77
CA ALA A 130 -6.28 -14.27 18.42
C ALA A 130 -6.17 -14.13 19.95
N PRO A 131 -6.66 -15.09 20.76
CA PRO A 131 -6.61 -15.02 22.22
C PRO A 131 -5.18 -14.97 22.82
N ASN A 132 -4.19 -15.45 22.07
CA ASN A 132 -2.77 -15.49 22.49
C ASN A 132 -1.95 -14.33 21.90
N ASP A 133 -2.60 -13.32 21.34
CA ASP A 133 -2.00 -12.12 20.76
C ASP A 133 -2.58 -10.85 21.40
N SER A 134 -2.00 -9.69 21.11
CA SER A 134 -2.47 -8.40 21.59
C SER A 134 -2.04 -7.24 20.68
N PRO A 135 -2.75 -6.10 20.70
CA PRO A 135 -2.30 -4.87 20.04
C PRO A 135 -0.88 -4.46 20.49
N VAL A 136 -0.51 -4.65 21.74
CA VAL A 136 0.84 -4.36 22.26
C VAL A 136 1.89 -5.22 21.57
N GLN A 137 1.66 -6.54 21.44
CA GLN A 137 2.60 -7.42 20.74
C GLN A 137 2.65 -7.07 19.24
N HIS A 138 1.51 -6.71 18.65
CA HIS A 138 1.47 -6.25 17.25
C HIS A 138 2.25 -4.94 17.07
N PHE A 139 2.13 -4.00 17.99
CA PHE A 139 2.92 -2.76 18.01
C PHE A 139 4.42 -3.05 18.02
N LEU A 140 4.89 -3.90 18.94
CA LEU A 140 6.31 -4.22 19.07
C LEU A 140 6.88 -4.93 17.83
N ASP A 141 6.13 -5.84 17.23
CA ASP A 141 6.53 -6.52 15.99
C ASP A 141 6.65 -5.53 14.84
N THR A 142 5.67 -4.65 14.69
CA THR A 142 5.62 -3.66 13.59
C THR A 142 6.70 -2.59 13.77
N LEU A 143 6.90 -2.10 15.00
CA LEU A 143 7.96 -1.14 15.31
C LEU A 143 9.35 -1.70 14.97
N LYS A 144 9.59 -2.97 15.35
CA LYS A 144 10.84 -3.66 15.02
C LYS A 144 10.98 -3.90 13.52
N GLY A 145 9.91 -4.31 12.83
CA GLY A 145 9.88 -4.49 11.37
C GLY A 145 10.12 -3.19 10.60
N GLY A 146 9.65 -2.07 11.12
CA GLY A 146 9.87 -0.72 10.59
C GLY A 146 11.20 -0.08 11.02
N HIS A 147 12.16 -0.85 11.54
CA HIS A 147 13.49 -0.39 11.99
C HIS A 147 13.43 0.75 13.02
N MET A 148 12.40 0.78 13.85
CA MET A 148 12.14 1.82 14.86
C MET A 148 11.89 3.22 14.27
N LYS A 149 11.62 3.33 12.97
CA LYS A 149 11.35 4.61 12.28
C LYS A 149 9.86 4.99 12.25
N ASN A 150 8.99 4.11 12.71
CA ASN A 150 7.54 4.34 12.71
C ASN A 150 7.17 5.58 13.52
N ASP A 151 6.18 6.31 13.05
CA ASP A 151 5.43 7.24 13.90
C ASP A 151 4.66 6.43 14.95
N HIS A 152 4.97 6.66 16.23
CA HIS A 152 4.45 5.83 17.32
C HIS A 152 2.95 6.02 17.56
N ASP A 153 2.44 7.24 17.38
CA ASP A 153 1.03 7.55 17.61
C ASP A 153 0.16 6.95 16.50
N LEU A 154 0.60 7.07 15.23
CA LEU A 154 -0.08 6.44 14.10
C LEU A 154 -0.03 4.91 14.18
N LEU A 155 1.12 4.35 14.57
CA LEU A 155 1.24 2.91 14.77
C LEU A 155 0.35 2.41 15.89
N LYS A 156 0.29 3.14 17.02
CA LYS A 156 -0.59 2.82 18.15
C LYS A 156 -2.05 2.81 17.70
N THR A 157 -2.51 3.86 17.04
CA THR A 157 -3.87 3.96 16.51
C THR A 157 -4.21 2.77 15.62
N MET A 158 -3.33 2.44 14.66
CA MET A 158 -3.53 1.32 13.74
C MET A 158 -3.72 -0.02 14.47
N VAL A 159 -2.88 -0.33 15.46
CA VAL A 159 -2.95 -1.64 16.13
C VAL A 159 -4.07 -1.73 17.16
N GLU A 160 -4.42 -0.62 17.83
CA GLU A 160 -5.52 -0.57 18.79
C GLU A 160 -6.88 -0.65 18.12
N GLU A 161 -7.06 0.01 16.98
CA GLU A 161 -8.32 0.00 16.22
C GLU A 161 -8.47 -1.25 15.35
N GLY A 162 -7.39 -1.95 15.03
CA GLY A 162 -7.41 -3.12 14.15
C GLY A 162 -8.50 -4.15 14.47
N PRO A 163 -8.67 -4.61 15.73
CA PRO A 163 -9.72 -5.58 16.08
C PRO A 163 -11.14 -5.08 15.80
N SER A 164 -11.42 -3.79 16.04
CA SER A 164 -12.74 -3.19 15.76
C SER A 164 -12.99 -3.07 14.25
N ILE A 165 -11.96 -2.76 13.48
CA ILE A 165 -12.03 -2.73 12.01
C ILE A 165 -12.30 -4.12 11.44
N ALA A 166 -11.63 -5.16 11.94
CA ALA A 166 -11.92 -6.54 11.52
C ALA A 166 -13.38 -6.92 11.78
N LYS A 167 -13.91 -6.57 12.97
CA LYS A 167 -15.31 -6.80 13.33
C LYS A 167 -16.25 -6.05 12.37
N TRP A 168 -16.00 -4.78 12.12
CA TRP A 168 -16.80 -3.95 11.21
C TRP A 168 -16.80 -4.52 9.78
N LEU A 169 -15.67 -4.96 9.26
CA LEU A 169 -15.59 -5.60 7.94
C LEU A 169 -16.40 -6.91 7.87
N ILE A 170 -16.40 -7.70 8.94
CA ILE A 170 -17.23 -8.91 9.06
C ILE A 170 -18.71 -8.56 9.07
N GLU A 171 -19.10 -7.52 9.81
CA GLU A 171 -20.49 -7.03 9.87
C GLU A 171 -20.97 -6.51 8.51
N LEU A 172 -20.09 -5.91 7.70
CA LEU A 172 -20.36 -5.54 6.31
C LEU A 172 -20.44 -6.76 5.36
N GLY A 173 -19.94 -7.92 5.76
CA GLY A 173 -20.02 -9.15 4.96
C GLY A 173 -18.72 -9.64 4.36
N VAL A 174 -17.56 -9.22 4.87
CA VAL A 174 -16.27 -9.81 4.49
C VAL A 174 -16.15 -11.22 5.08
N LEU A 175 -15.86 -12.19 4.22
CA LEU A 175 -15.80 -13.61 4.55
C LEU A 175 -14.35 -14.04 4.84
N PHE A 176 -13.82 -13.66 6.01
CA PHE A 176 -12.52 -14.16 6.46
C PHE A 176 -12.55 -15.67 6.71
N ASP A 177 -11.43 -16.34 6.45
CA ASP A 177 -11.25 -17.76 6.68
C ASP A 177 -11.55 -18.15 8.14
N ARG A 178 -12.19 -19.30 8.32
CA ARG A 178 -12.55 -19.83 9.63
C ARG A 178 -12.04 -21.24 9.81
N ASP A 179 -11.75 -21.61 11.05
CA ASP A 179 -11.45 -22.98 11.43
C ASP A 179 -12.71 -23.87 11.40
N PRO A 180 -12.60 -25.20 11.54
CA PRO A 180 -13.76 -26.08 11.60
C PRO A 180 -14.71 -25.78 12.79
N GLY A 181 -14.26 -25.08 13.82
CA GLY A 181 -15.05 -24.64 14.96
C GLY A 181 -15.77 -23.31 14.71
N GLY A 182 -15.58 -22.68 13.54
CA GLY A 182 -16.21 -21.41 13.18
C GLY A 182 -15.47 -20.16 13.66
N ASN A 183 -14.32 -20.31 14.35
CA ASN A 183 -13.51 -19.17 14.78
C ASN A 183 -12.71 -18.61 13.62
N LEU A 184 -12.31 -17.33 13.71
CA LEU A 184 -11.39 -16.74 12.73
C LEU A 184 -10.08 -17.53 12.68
N HIS A 185 -9.72 -17.96 11.47
CA HIS A 185 -8.47 -18.64 11.24
C HIS A 185 -7.36 -17.61 10.95
N VAL A 186 -6.33 -17.59 11.78
CA VAL A 186 -5.18 -16.70 11.63
C VAL A 186 -3.94 -17.49 11.27
N LYS A 187 -3.10 -16.92 10.39
CA LYS A 187 -1.86 -17.51 9.94
C LYS A 187 -0.66 -16.67 10.39
N LYS A 188 0.52 -17.23 10.27
CA LYS A 188 1.77 -16.52 10.53
C LYS A 188 2.19 -15.72 9.29
N GLY A 189 2.31 -14.40 9.44
CA GLY A 189 2.86 -13.53 8.42
C GLY A 189 4.38 -13.33 8.54
N GLY A 190 5.02 -12.84 7.50
CA GLY A 190 6.42 -12.45 7.51
C GLY A 190 6.70 -11.36 8.56
N GLY A 191 7.83 -11.43 9.25
CA GLY A 191 8.21 -10.50 10.32
C GLY A 191 7.46 -10.65 11.64
N SER A 192 6.34 -11.36 11.66
CA SER A 192 5.45 -11.49 12.82
C SER A 192 5.96 -12.52 13.83
N THR A 193 5.79 -12.26 15.14
CA THR A 193 6.06 -13.23 16.20
C THR A 193 4.85 -14.10 16.53
N LYS A 194 3.64 -13.62 16.23
CA LYS A 194 2.35 -14.28 16.46
C LYS A 194 1.61 -14.56 15.18
N GLU A 195 0.66 -15.49 15.23
CA GLU A 195 -0.30 -15.72 14.17
C GLU A 195 -1.40 -14.67 14.27
N ARG A 196 -1.44 -13.74 13.31
CA ARG A 196 -2.41 -12.65 13.28
C ARG A 196 -2.84 -12.26 11.86
N LEU A 197 -2.43 -13.02 10.87
CA LEU A 197 -2.77 -12.74 9.49
C LEU A 197 -4.17 -13.28 9.19
N LEU A 198 -5.15 -12.40 9.09
CA LEU A 198 -6.50 -12.72 8.61
C LEU A 198 -6.49 -12.80 7.08
N THR A 199 -7.05 -13.88 6.54
CA THR A 199 -7.07 -14.14 5.10
C THR A 199 -8.49 -14.45 4.61
N CYS A 200 -8.73 -14.20 3.32
CA CYS A 200 -9.85 -14.75 2.56
C CYS A 200 -9.23 -15.61 1.45
N SER A 201 -8.83 -16.83 1.78
CA SER A 201 -7.96 -17.67 0.96
C SER A 201 -6.71 -16.91 0.51
N ASP A 202 -6.52 -16.69 -0.80
CA ASP A 202 -5.44 -15.83 -1.35
C ASP A 202 -6.00 -14.61 -2.10
N TYR A 203 -7.20 -14.16 -1.72
CA TYR A 203 -7.94 -13.07 -2.38
C TYR A 203 -8.42 -12.02 -1.38
N THR A 204 -7.69 -11.82 -0.28
CA THR A 204 -8.12 -10.97 0.83
C THR A 204 -8.46 -9.55 0.40
N GLY A 205 -7.63 -8.93 -0.42
CA GLY A 205 -7.89 -7.59 -0.94
C GLY A 205 -9.09 -7.52 -1.86
N LEU A 206 -9.25 -8.52 -2.74
CA LEU A 206 -10.41 -8.61 -3.63
C LEU A 206 -11.72 -8.74 -2.83
N GLU A 207 -11.76 -9.58 -1.80
CA GLU A 207 -12.94 -9.77 -0.96
C GLU A 207 -13.28 -8.50 -0.18
N ILE A 208 -12.30 -7.86 0.47
CA ILE A 208 -12.52 -6.60 1.17
C ILE A 208 -13.03 -5.52 0.21
N MET A 209 -12.41 -5.37 -0.95
CA MET A 209 -12.80 -4.34 -1.91
C MET A 209 -14.14 -4.63 -2.56
N ARG A 210 -14.53 -5.91 -2.74
CA ARG A 210 -15.86 -6.28 -3.18
C ARG A 210 -16.91 -5.73 -2.22
N VAL A 211 -16.74 -6.00 -0.93
CA VAL A 211 -17.70 -5.58 0.11
C VAL A 211 -17.74 -4.05 0.24
N LEU A 212 -16.58 -3.40 0.30
CA LEU A 212 -16.51 -1.93 0.43
C LEU A 212 -17.12 -1.23 -0.80
N LYS A 213 -16.87 -1.74 -2.01
CA LYS A 213 -17.47 -1.22 -3.24
C LYS A 213 -18.99 -1.37 -3.21
N ASP A 214 -19.47 -2.57 -2.89
CA ASP A 214 -20.91 -2.85 -2.81
C ASP A 214 -21.58 -1.90 -1.81
N GLU A 215 -20.95 -1.65 -0.66
CA GLU A 215 -21.50 -0.78 0.35
C GLU A 215 -21.51 0.69 -0.07
N VAL A 216 -20.45 1.20 -0.72
CA VAL A 216 -20.43 2.55 -1.30
C VAL A 216 -21.58 2.74 -2.30
N LEU A 217 -21.86 1.74 -3.13
CA LEU A 217 -22.94 1.77 -4.11
C LEU A 217 -24.33 1.64 -3.45
N ASN A 218 -24.47 0.77 -2.44
CA ASN A 218 -25.72 0.58 -1.69
C ASN A 218 -26.14 1.85 -0.96
N GLN A 219 -25.20 2.56 -0.34
CA GLN A 219 -25.44 3.84 0.33
C GLN A 219 -25.61 5.00 -0.65
N LYS A 220 -25.49 4.76 -1.96
CA LYS A 220 -25.66 5.76 -3.04
C LYS A 220 -24.74 6.97 -2.84
N ILE A 221 -23.52 6.76 -2.34
CA ILE A 221 -22.51 7.81 -2.24
C ILE A 221 -22.22 8.31 -3.66
N GLN A 222 -22.19 9.63 -3.84
CA GLN A 222 -21.92 10.24 -5.14
C GLN A 222 -20.52 9.86 -5.61
N LEU A 223 -20.39 9.31 -6.82
CA LEU A 223 -19.18 8.73 -7.36
C LEU A 223 -18.82 9.37 -8.71
N LEU A 224 -17.56 9.74 -8.88
CA LEU A 224 -16.96 10.09 -10.16
C LEU A 224 -15.81 9.13 -10.46
N GLU A 225 -16.02 8.23 -11.40
CA GLU A 225 -15.00 7.35 -11.97
C GLU A 225 -14.29 8.03 -13.14
N PHE A 226 -13.09 7.59 -13.47
CA PHE A 226 -12.24 8.17 -14.53
C PHE A 226 -12.03 9.68 -14.37
N ALA A 227 -12.03 10.15 -13.13
CA ALA A 227 -11.83 11.55 -12.76
C ALA A 227 -10.53 11.69 -11.95
N ALA A 228 -9.47 12.09 -12.64
CA ALA A 228 -8.15 12.28 -12.01
C ALA A 228 -8.08 13.65 -11.35
N ALA A 229 -7.79 13.70 -10.05
CA ALA A 229 -7.49 14.97 -9.41
C ALA A 229 -6.14 15.50 -9.95
N VAL A 230 -6.15 16.73 -10.41
CA VAL A 230 -4.99 17.38 -11.04
C VAL A 230 -4.49 18.59 -10.26
N GLU A 231 -5.36 19.22 -9.44
CA GLU A 231 -4.96 20.32 -8.55
C GLU A 231 -5.86 20.35 -7.31
N LEU A 232 -5.32 20.78 -6.17
CA LEU A 232 -6.09 21.14 -4.99
C LEU A 232 -6.32 22.65 -4.97
N LEU A 233 -7.47 23.07 -4.50
CA LEU A 233 -7.86 24.48 -4.41
C LEU A 233 -7.70 24.98 -2.97
N SER A 234 -7.14 26.18 -2.82
CA SER A 234 -7.04 26.87 -1.52
C SER A 234 -8.08 27.99 -1.44
N ASP A 235 -8.60 28.22 -0.26
CA ASP A 235 -9.36 29.45 0.06
C ASP A 235 -8.41 30.65 0.28
N GLU A 236 -8.98 31.83 0.52
CA GLU A 236 -8.23 33.05 0.78
C GLU A 236 -7.33 32.97 2.02
N ARG A 237 -7.58 32.01 2.93
CA ARG A 237 -6.79 31.77 4.14
C ARG A 237 -5.72 30.72 3.95
N GLY A 238 -5.62 30.14 2.75
CA GLY A 238 -4.69 29.07 2.43
C GLY A 238 -5.15 27.67 2.88
N ALA A 239 -6.40 27.52 3.33
CA ALA A 239 -6.95 26.21 3.65
C ALA A 239 -7.43 25.50 2.37
N CYS A 240 -7.30 24.17 2.34
CA CYS A 240 -7.80 23.39 1.21
C CYS A 240 -9.33 23.46 1.14
N ALA A 241 -9.86 23.92 0.02
CA ALA A 241 -11.28 24.20 -0.21
C ALA A 241 -11.90 23.36 -1.35
N GLY A 242 -11.15 22.43 -1.91
CA GLY A 242 -11.64 21.59 -3.00
C GLY A 242 -10.55 21.09 -3.92
N ALA A 243 -10.94 20.69 -5.12
CA ALA A 243 -10.02 20.22 -6.14
C ALA A 243 -10.55 20.45 -7.55
N VAL A 244 -9.61 20.49 -8.50
CA VAL A 244 -9.89 20.35 -9.93
C VAL A 244 -9.63 18.90 -10.31
N LEU A 245 -10.62 18.28 -10.95
CA LEU A 245 -10.53 16.94 -11.50
C LEU A 245 -10.47 17.01 -13.03
N ARG A 246 -9.76 16.10 -13.64
CA ARG A 246 -9.77 15.87 -15.08
C ARG A 246 -10.66 14.67 -15.38
N ASP A 247 -11.80 14.87 -16.01
CA ASP A 247 -12.63 13.82 -16.59
C ASP A 247 -11.85 13.22 -17.78
N LEU A 248 -11.44 11.95 -17.66
CA LEU A 248 -10.58 11.29 -18.63
C LEU A 248 -11.32 10.86 -19.89
N ASP A 249 -12.63 10.64 -19.79
CA ASP A 249 -13.46 10.24 -20.93
C ASP A 249 -13.80 11.45 -21.79
N ASN A 250 -14.27 12.53 -21.18
CA ASN A 250 -14.72 13.74 -21.88
C ASN A 250 -13.62 14.79 -22.03
N LYS A 251 -12.46 14.59 -21.41
CA LYS A 251 -11.31 15.51 -21.45
C LYS A 251 -11.60 16.92 -20.94
N ARG A 252 -12.64 17.10 -20.11
CA ARG A 252 -13.01 18.37 -19.48
C ARG A 252 -12.49 18.44 -18.06
N TYR A 253 -12.37 19.64 -17.53
CA TYR A 253 -12.15 19.85 -16.11
C TYR A 253 -13.49 19.88 -15.36
N VAL A 254 -13.44 19.42 -14.11
CA VAL A 254 -14.57 19.41 -13.18
C VAL A 254 -14.08 20.04 -11.89
N VAL A 255 -14.70 21.12 -11.47
CA VAL A 255 -14.36 21.85 -10.26
C VAL A 255 -15.23 21.38 -9.11
N VAL A 256 -14.62 20.99 -8.01
CA VAL A 256 -15.31 20.53 -6.80
C VAL A 256 -14.94 21.45 -5.63
N ALA A 257 -15.93 22.16 -5.10
CA ALA A 257 -15.80 22.86 -3.81
C ALA A 257 -16.15 21.91 -2.66
N ALA A 258 -15.31 21.85 -1.65
CA ALA A 258 -15.49 20.97 -0.50
C ALA A 258 -15.02 21.66 0.80
N LYS A 259 -15.73 21.38 1.91
CA LYS A 259 -15.29 21.84 3.24
C LYS A 259 -14.06 21.09 3.75
N ALA A 260 -13.90 19.84 3.32
CA ALA A 260 -12.73 19.01 3.59
C ALA A 260 -12.40 18.11 2.40
N VAL A 261 -11.10 17.86 2.18
CA VAL A 261 -10.60 16.95 1.16
C VAL A 261 -9.79 15.84 1.83
N ILE A 262 -10.12 14.59 1.51
CA ILE A 262 -9.40 13.41 1.98
C ILE A 262 -8.62 12.83 0.80
N LEU A 263 -7.28 12.82 0.90
CA LEU A 263 -6.40 12.19 -0.07
C LEU A 263 -6.18 10.72 0.29
N ALA A 264 -6.69 9.81 -0.53
CA ALA A 264 -6.58 8.36 -0.40
C ALA A 264 -6.01 7.72 -1.69
N THR A 265 -5.09 8.40 -2.36
CA THR A 265 -4.62 8.12 -3.72
C THR A 265 -3.57 7.01 -3.82
N GLY A 266 -3.19 6.39 -2.70
CA GLY A 266 -2.13 5.40 -2.67
C GLY A 266 -0.73 6.02 -2.80
N GLY A 267 0.23 5.20 -3.24
CA GLY A 267 1.64 5.58 -3.27
C GLY A 267 2.23 5.70 -4.68
N ILE A 268 3.56 5.55 -4.77
CA ILE A 268 4.38 5.78 -5.98
C ILE A 268 5.06 4.49 -6.49
N GLY A 269 4.67 3.32 -6.01
CA GLY A 269 5.38 2.06 -6.31
C GLY A 269 5.41 1.66 -7.78
N ARG A 270 4.60 2.29 -8.65
CA ARG A 270 4.66 2.09 -10.10
C ARG A 270 5.81 2.85 -10.77
N LEU A 271 6.25 3.94 -10.20
CA LEU A 271 7.33 4.76 -10.75
C LEU A 271 8.71 4.36 -10.20
N HIS A 272 8.79 3.95 -8.93
CA HIS A 272 10.04 3.56 -8.28
C HIS A 272 10.31 2.06 -8.45
N ILE A 273 10.73 1.64 -9.64
CA ILE A 273 10.91 0.23 -10.00
C ILE A 273 12.36 -0.26 -9.98
N GLN A 274 13.33 0.62 -10.01
CA GLN A 274 14.78 0.34 -9.91
C GLN A 274 15.28 -0.82 -10.81
N GLY A 275 14.67 -0.99 -12.00
CA GLY A 275 15.02 -2.04 -12.96
C GLY A 275 14.33 -3.38 -12.73
N PHE A 276 13.41 -3.48 -11.77
CA PHE A 276 12.62 -4.71 -11.53
C PHE A 276 11.21 -4.57 -12.06
N PRO A 277 10.56 -5.68 -12.47
CA PRO A 277 9.13 -5.67 -12.76
C PRO A 277 8.35 -5.26 -11.50
N THR A 278 7.40 -4.33 -11.64
CA THR A 278 6.55 -3.94 -10.52
C THR A 278 5.24 -4.71 -10.50
N SER A 279 4.84 -5.18 -9.31
CA SER A 279 3.52 -5.76 -9.05
C SER A 279 2.47 -4.71 -8.62
N ASN A 280 2.84 -3.41 -8.58
CA ASN A 280 1.91 -2.35 -8.24
C ASN A 280 0.88 -2.12 -9.34
N HIS A 281 -0.33 -1.73 -8.92
CA HIS A 281 -1.37 -1.23 -9.82
C HIS A 281 -0.84 -0.02 -10.62
N TYR A 282 -1.19 0.05 -11.90
CA TYR A 282 -0.70 1.13 -12.79
C TYR A 282 -1.14 2.54 -12.38
N GLY A 283 -2.14 2.66 -11.51
CA GLY A 283 -2.57 3.92 -10.91
C GLY A 283 -1.69 4.43 -9.74
N ALA A 284 -0.71 3.65 -9.26
CA ALA A 284 0.16 4.03 -8.13
C ALA A 284 1.30 4.95 -8.58
N THR A 285 0.99 6.18 -8.96
CA THR A 285 1.88 7.15 -9.61
C THR A 285 2.15 8.41 -8.77
N GLY A 286 1.80 8.40 -7.47
CA GLY A 286 2.15 9.48 -6.54
C GLY A 286 1.33 10.76 -6.68
N ASP A 287 0.22 10.73 -7.36
CA ASP A 287 -0.59 11.91 -7.69
C ASP A 287 -0.94 12.73 -6.44
N GLY A 288 -1.45 12.08 -5.38
CA GLY A 288 -1.82 12.78 -4.15
C GLY A 288 -0.63 13.38 -3.40
N LEU A 289 0.57 12.80 -3.54
CA LEU A 289 1.78 13.39 -2.97
C LEU A 289 2.10 14.72 -3.67
N ALA A 290 2.05 14.75 -5.00
CA ALA A 290 2.25 15.97 -5.77
C ALA A 290 1.18 17.04 -5.47
N LEU A 291 -0.09 16.63 -5.41
CA LEU A 291 -1.20 17.53 -5.08
C LEU A 291 -1.03 18.16 -3.70
N ALA A 292 -0.73 17.35 -2.68
CA ALA A 292 -0.48 17.84 -1.32
C ALA A 292 0.74 18.76 -1.26
N TYR A 293 1.81 18.40 -1.97
CA TYR A 293 3.05 19.18 -2.00
C TYR A 293 2.85 20.58 -2.60
N ARG A 294 2.13 20.67 -3.72
CA ARG A 294 1.85 21.95 -4.40
C ARG A 294 1.03 22.92 -3.53
N ILE A 295 0.12 22.40 -2.71
CA ILE A 295 -0.66 23.23 -1.77
C ILE A 295 0.12 23.55 -0.48
N GLY A 296 1.40 23.15 -0.38
CA GLY A 296 2.29 23.49 0.72
C GLY A 296 2.40 22.47 1.84
N ALA A 297 1.87 21.24 1.67
CA ALA A 297 2.02 20.18 2.65
C ALA A 297 3.45 19.66 2.69
N ARG A 298 4.02 19.55 3.90
CA ARG A 298 5.30 18.87 4.09
C ARG A 298 5.09 17.35 4.10
N LEU A 299 5.93 16.62 3.37
CA LEU A 299 5.93 15.17 3.33
C LEU A 299 6.94 14.59 4.33
N THR A 300 6.65 13.41 4.84
CA THR A 300 7.53 12.67 5.76
C THR A 300 7.84 11.29 5.21
N GLN A 301 8.95 10.69 5.66
CA GLN A 301 9.36 9.33 5.30
C GLN A 301 9.44 9.10 3.77
N MET A 302 9.91 10.08 3.04
CA MET A 302 10.01 10.07 1.58
C MET A 302 11.07 9.09 1.03
N ASP A 303 11.85 8.46 1.92
CA ASP A 303 12.82 7.42 1.65
C ASP A 303 12.27 6.00 1.87
N THR A 304 10.98 5.87 2.20
CA THR A 304 10.39 4.59 2.62
C THR A 304 9.67 3.90 1.48
N PHE A 305 10.32 2.88 0.89
CA PHE A 305 9.76 2.00 -0.12
C PHE A 305 9.93 0.55 0.29
N GLN A 306 8.90 -0.27 0.10
CA GLN A 306 8.97 -1.70 0.36
C GLN A 306 8.87 -2.49 -0.95
N TYR A 307 9.89 -3.30 -1.22
CA TYR A 307 9.88 -4.26 -2.31
C TYR A 307 9.18 -5.53 -1.87
N HIS A 308 8.18 -5.97 -2.63
CA HIS A 308 7.62 -7.30 -2.42
C HIS A 308 8.64 -8.35 -2.87
N PRO A 309 9.09 -9.28 -2.01
CA PRO A 309 10.24 -10.15 -2.33
C PRO A 309 9.97 -11.13 -3.46
N SER A 310 8.73 -11.58 -3.62
CA SER A 310 8.39 -12.63 -4.58
C SER A 310 7.46 -12.08 -5.67
N GLY A 311 8.06 -11.55 -6.73
CA GLY A 311 7.40 -11.21 -7.99
C GLY A 311 7.87 -12.12 -9.12
N GLY A 312 7.01 -12.40 -10.09
CA GLY A 312 7.35 -13.12 -11.30
C GLY A 312 8.30 -12.29 -12.16
N ALA A 313 9.41 -12.88 -12.61
CA ALA A 313 10.33 -12.28 -13.55
C ALA A 313 10.47 -13.11 -14.83
N TYR A 314 10.19 -14.40 -14.75
CA TYR A 314 10.27 -15.36 -15.86
C TYR A 314 9.21 -16.46 -15.70
N PRO A 315 8.60 -16.96 -16.78
CA PRO A 315 8.73 -16.45 -18.16
C PRO A 315 8.14 -15.02 -18.30
N GLU A 316 8.44 -14.33 -19.41
CA GLU A 316 8.08 -12.91 -19.62
C GLU A 316 6.58 -12.62 -19.41
N GLN A 317 5.72 -13.58 -19.73
CA GLN A 317 4.27 -13.48 -19.51
C GLN A 317 3.87 -13.35 -18.04
N LEU A 318 4.74 -13.76 -17.12
CA LEU A 318 4.55 -13.66 -15.66
C LEU A 318 5.28 -12.48 -15.03
N ALA A 319 6.04 -11.70 -15.83
CA ALA A 319 6.79 -10.57 -15.32
C ALA A 319 5.86 -9.53 -14.70
N GLY A 320 6.14 -9.17 -13.45
CA GLY A 320 5.32 -8.25 -12.67
C GLY A 320 4.10 -8.88 -11.96
N GLN A 321 3.85 -10.17 -12.15
CA GLN A 321 2.82 -10.85 -11.36
C GLN A 321 3.30 -11.08 -9.93
N LEU A 322 2.40 -10.85 -8.98
CA LEU A 322 2.67 -11.14 -7.58
C LEU A 322 2.70 -12.66 -7.36
N VAL A 323 3.77 -13.15 -6.74
CA VAL A 323 3.82 -14.48 -6.14
C VAL A 323 3.53 -14.32 -4.66
N THR A 324 2.35 -14.73 -4.24
CA THR A 324 1.81 -14.45 -2.91
C THR A 324 2.75 -14.83 -1.77
N GLU A 325 2.75 -14.04 -0.70
CA GLU A 325 3.43 -14.40 0.55
C GLU A 325 2.85 -15.67 1.17
N GLY A 326 1.58 -15.97 0.90
CA GLY A 326 0.91 -17.19 1.36
C GLY A 326 1.70 -18.46 1.05
N ILE A 327 2.35 -18.55 -0.12
CA ILE A 327 3.20 -19.70 -0.45
C ILE A 327 4.34 -19.88 0.57
N ARG A 328 4.98 -18.80 1.00
CA ARG A 328 6.06 -18.84 1.99
C ARG A 328 5.52 -19.15 3.39
N SER A 329 4.36 -18.63 3.74
CA SER A 329 3.67 -18.90 5.00
C SER A 329 3.22 -20.35 5.13
N GLU A 330 2.87 -20.99 4.02
CA GLU A 330 2.51 -22.42 3.93
C GLU A 330 3.74 -23.35 3.74
N GLY A 331 4.95 -22.83 3.92
CA GLY A 331 6.20 -23.61 3.89
C GLY A 331 6.87 -23.72 2.53
N GLY A 332 6.52 -22.86 1.58
CA GLY A 332 7.24 -22.76 0.30
C GLY A 332 8.67 -22.21 0.50
N HIS A 333 9.65 -22.85 -0.12
CA HIS A 333 11.06 -22.49 0.00
C HIS A 333 11.55 -21.67 -1.19
N LEU A 334 12.34 -20.63 -0.91
CA LEU A 334 13.15 -19.92 -1.89
C LEU A 334 14.45 -20.70 -2.10
N VAL A 335 14.75 -21.05 -3.34
CA VAL A 335 15.93 -21.84 -3.68
C VAL A 335 16.67 -21.23 -4.86
N ASN A 336 18.01 -21.32 -4.81
CA ASN A 336 18.89 -20.89 -5.89
C ASN A 336 18.97 -21.95 -7.02
N VAL A 337 19.76 -21.67 -8.04
CA VAL A 337 19.97 -22.57 -9.19
C VAL A 337 20.53 -23.95 -8.80
N ASN A 338 21.17 -24.04 -7.64
CA ASN A 338 21.72 -25.29 -7.07
C ASN A 338 20.69 -26.03 -6.19
N GLY A 339 19.47 -25.55 -6.09
CA GLY A 339 18.42 -26.12 -5.24
C GLY A 339 18.62 -25.88 -3.75
N GLN A 340 19.45 -24.94 -3.35
CA GLN A 340 19.78 -24.62 -1.95
C GLN A 340 18.90 -23.45 -1.45
N ARG A 341 18.42 -23.56 -0.22
CA ARG A 341 17.79 -22.41 0.48
C ARG A 341 18.87 -21.44 0.90
N PHE A 342 18.59 -20.14 0.79
CA PHE A 342 19.56 -19.08 1.05
C PHE A 342 19.07 -18.00 2.02
N VAL A 343 17.81 -18.06 2.43
CA VAL A 343 17.21 -17.10 3.38
C VAL A 343 16.09 -17.77 4.18
N ASN A 344 15.82 -17.26 5.39
CA ASN A 344 14.58 -17.58 6.09
C ASN A 344 13.42 -16.87 5.40
N GLU A 345 12.51 -17.61 4.77
CA GLU A 345 11.45 -17.11 3.92
C GLU A 345 10.42 -16.21 4.65
N LEU A 346 10.35 -16.30 5.98
CA LEU A 346 9.51 -15.51 6.86
C LEU A 346 10.28 -14.43 7.63
N ASP A 347 11.47 -14.07 7.17
CA ASP A 347 12.16 -12.88 7.66
C ASP A 347 11.47 -11.60 7.13
N THR A 348 11.95 -10.42 7.51
CA THR A 348 11.41 -9.15 7.02
C THR A 348 11.58 -9.03 5.50
N ARG A 349 10.67 -8.32 4.83
CA ARG A 349 10.63 -8.27 3.36
C ARG A 349 11.88 -7.68 2.73
N ASP A 350 12.49 -6.70 3.38
CA ASP A 350 13.75 -6.08 2.96
C ASP A 350 14.92 -7.08 2.96
N VAL A 351 14.99 -7.94 4.00
CA VAL A 351 15.96 -9.04 4.08
C VAL A 351 15.73 -10.06 2.98
N VAL A 352 14.49 -10.49 2.79
CA VAL A 352 14.17 -11.50 1.77
C VAL A 352 14.44 -10.96 0.37
N ALA A 353 14.01 -9.72 0.06
CA ALA A 353 14.26 -9.06 -1.22
C ALA A 353 15.77 -8.91 -1.50
N SER A 354 16.52 -8.37 -0.53
CA SER A 354 17.98 -8.21 -0.67
C SER A 354 18.71 -9.54 -0.82
N SER A 355 18.21 -10.61 -0.18
CA SER A 355 18.76 -11.95 -0.34
C SER A 355 18.52 -12.53 -1.73
N ILE A 356 17.35 -12.30 -2.31
CA ILE A 356 17.03 -12.71 -3.69
C ILE A 356 17.93 -11.97 -4.69
N ILE A 357 18.14 -10.66 -4.47
CA ILE A 357 18.99 -9.84 -5.35
C ILE A 357 20.47 -10.26 -5.25
N ARG A 358 20.91 -10.67 -4.05
CA ARG A 358 22.27 -11.19 -3.85
C ARG A 358 22.51 -12.51 -4.58
N GLU A 359 21.51 -13.41 -4.61
CA GLU A 359 21.61 -14.75 -5.15
C GLU A 359 21.57 -14.81 -6.68
#